data_dade0c9090eb2948efe7f8b416ae9e1f
#
_entry.id   dade0c9090eb2948efe7f8b416ae9e1f
#
_cell.length_a   1.000
_cell.length_b   1.000
_cell.length_c   1.000
_cell.angle_alpha   90.00
_cell.angle_beta   90.00
_cell.angle_gamma   90.00
#
_symmetry.space_group_name_H-M   'P 1'
#
loop_
_entity.id
_entity.type
_entity.pdbx_description
1 polymer ?
#
loop_
_entity_poly.entity_id
_entity_poly.type
_entity_poly.pdbx_seq_one_letter_code
_entity_poly.pdbx_strand_id
1 'polypeptide(L)'
;NLLHPCVEKLREEGVIPRDFVMRNIRTTSKITAIVKKVISQPKEIKKIIFCYYRGEIDILKERLTNANYKVAVIDGRSKKSEKKAACDPEENYDILLAQIQTASEGLNLQHFSQVYFTSPHWNPAVEDQAIARAHRIGQSKEVQTFHFEMEPFSKEGQSIDNYCMSVQKRKRDLMKILNQ
;
A
#
# COMPACT_ATOMS: atom_id res chain seq x y z
N ASN A 1 2.35 -5.54 16.76
CA ASN A 1 2.42 -7.02 16.78
C ASN A 1 1.05 -7.65 16.50
N LEU A 2 0.55 -7.51 15.26
CA LEU A 2 -0.69 -8.15 14.80
C LEU A 2 -0.52 -9.66 14.51
N LEU A 3 0.71 -10.16 14.45
CA LEU A 3 1.00 -11.56 14.16
C LEU A 3 0.95 -12.47 15.40
N HIS A 4 1.09 -11.92 16.59
CA HIS A 4 1.12 -12.68 17.82
C HIS A 4 -0.18 -13.46 18.09
N PRO A 5 -1.38 -12.87 18.01
CA PRO A 5 -2.64 -13.60 18.24
C PRO A 5 -2.89 -14.70 17.21
N CYS A 6 -2.54 -14.45 15.93
CA CYS A 6 -2.68 -15.45 14.87
C CYS A 6 -1.74 -16.64 15.09
N VAL A 7 -0.51 -16.40 15.52
CA VAL A 7 0.47 -17.45 15.81
C VAL A 7 0.02 -18.31 17.00
N GLU A 8 -0.52 -17.70 18.06
CA GLU A 8 -1.06 -18.44 19.21
C GLU A 8 -2.24 -19.32 18.80
N LYS A 9 -3.17 -18.77 18.05
CA LYS A 9 -4.31 -19.53 17.54
C LYS A 9 -3.89 -20.71 16.66
N LEU A 10 -2.92 -20.51 15.77
CA LEU A 10 -2.38 -21.58 14.93
C LEU A 10 -1.66 -22.67 15.74
N ARG A 11 -1.05 -22.32 16.90
CA ARG A 11 -0.48 -23.29 17.84
C ARG A 11 -1.56 -24.09 18.57
N GLU A 12 -2.62 -23.42 19.01
CA GLU A 12 -3.76 -24.04 19.70
C GLU A 12 -4.48 -25.03 18.75
N GLU A 13 -4.61 -24.65 17.48
CA GLU A 13 -5.22 -25.48 16.45
C GLU A 13 -4.28 -26.59 15.90
N GLY A 14 -3.02 -26.66 16.40
CA GLY A 14 -2.05 -27.66 15.98
C GLY A 14 -1.51 -27.50 14.55
N VAL A 15 -1.76 -26.36 13.94
CA VAL A 15 -1.32 -26.05 12.56
C VAL A 15 0.18 -25.78 12.50
N ILE A 16 0.75 -25.23 13.58
CA ILE A 16 2.19 -25.01 13.71
C ILE A 16 2.71 -25.66 15.00
N PRO A 17 3.98 -26.14 15.02
CA PRO A 17 4.58 -26.73 16.21
C PRO A 17 4.56 -25.80 17.42
N ARG A 18 4.45 -26.33 18.65
CA ARG A 18 4.44 -25.55 19.88
C ARG A 18 5.74 -24.78 20.13
N ASP A 19 6.85 -25.31 19.65
CA ASP A 19 8.19 -24.73 19.69
C ASP A 19 8.49 -23.78 18.53
N PHE A 20 7.51 -23.55 17.65
CA PHE A 20 7.66 -22.59 16.55
C PHE A 20 8.00 -21.20 17.09
N VAL A 21 9.23 -20.78 16.87
CA VAL A 21 9.69 -19.43 17.20
C VAL A 21 9.55 -18.55 15.98
N MET A 22 8.62 -17.59 16.07
CA MET A 22 8.54 -16.54 15.08
C MET A 22 9.81 -15.68 15.19
N ARG A 23 10.78 -15.91 14.32
CA ARG A 23 11.92 -15.00 14.19
C ARG A 23 11.35 -13.62 13.85
N ASN A 24 11.95 -12.57 14.43
CA ASN A 24 11.61 -11.19 14.12
C ASN A 24 11.77 -10.96 12.61
N ILE A 25 10.71 -11.24 11.85
CA ILE A 25 10.67 -11.01 10.40
C ILE A 25 10.51 -9.50 10.23
N ARG A 26 11.63 -8.78 10.24
CA ARG A 26 11.66 -7.34 9.95
C ARG A 26 11.32 -7.01 8.50
N THR A 27 11.19 -8.04 7.64
CA THR A 27 10.96 -7.82 6.21
C THR A 27 10.18 -8.95 5.60
N THR A 28 9.11 -8.64 4.91
CA THR A 28 8.44 -9.54 3.98
C THR A 28 9.08 -9.42 2.60
N SER A 29 8.97 -10.47 1.77
CA SER A 29 9.38 -10.42 0.36
C SER A 29 8.71 -9.26 -0.39
N LYS A 30 7.42 -9.01 -0.11
CA LYS A 30 6.63 -7.92 -0.68
C LYS A 30 7.22 -6.54 -0.34
N ILE A 31 7.49 -6.24 0.94
CA ILE A 31 8.11 -4.97 1.36
C ILE A 31 9.46 -4.77 0.68
N THR A 32 10.26 -5.84 0.57
CA THR A 32 11.55 -5.77 -0.12
C THR A 32 11.39 -5.47 -1.62
N ALA A 33 10.40 -6.07 -2.28
CA ALA A 33 10.10 -5.81 -3.68
C ALA A 33 9.63 -4.36 -3.91
N ILE A 34 8.77 -3.83 -3.02
CA ILE A 34 8.31 -2.44 -3.05
C ILE A 34 9.51 -1.49 -2.93
N VAL A 35 10.35 -1.67 -1.93
CA VAL A 35 11.52 -0.81 -1.71
C VAL A 35 12.47 -0.87 -2.91
N LYS A 36 12.77 -2.06 -3.45
CA LYS A 36 13.59 -2.21 -4.66
C LYS A 36 12.98 -1.48 -5.85
N LYS A 37 11.67 -1.62 -6.08
CA LYS A 37 10.99 -0.94 -7.18
C LYS A 37 11.02 0.57 -7.03
N VAL A 38 10.78 1.11 -5.82
CA VAL A 38 10.82 2.54 -5.53
C VAL A 38 12.23 3.11 -5.78
N ILE A 39 13.27 2.43 -5.30
CA ILE A 39 14.66 2.88 -5.46
C ILE A 39 15.12 2.79 -6.92
N SER A 40 14.60 1.84 -7.69
CA SER A 40 14.93 1.72 -9.13
C SER A 40 14.32 2.83 -10.00
N GLN A 41 13.39 3.62 -9.46
CA GLN A 41 12.78 4.74 -10.18
C GLN A 41 13.54 6.05 -9.89
N PRO A 42 13.55 7.00 -10.84
CA PRO A 42 14.16 8.31 -10.63
C PRO A 42 13.63 8.97 -9.34
N LYS A 43 14.53 9.57 -8.55
CA LYS A 43 14.20 10.18 -7.26
C LYS A 43 13.26 11.39 -7.41
N GLU A 44 13.43 12.12 -8.50
CA GLU A 44 12.67 13.33 -8.85
C GLU A 44 11.17 13.06 -9.10
N ILE A 45 10.84 11.82 -9.38
CA ILE A 45 9.45 11.39 -9.55
C ILE A 45 8.85 11.19 -8.15
N LYS A 46 7.91 12.06 -7.78
CA LYS A 46 7.20 11.95 -6.49
C LYS A 46 6.27 10.75 -6.48
N LYS A 47 6.31 10.00 -5.40
CA LYS A 47 5.66 8.69 -5.25
C LYS A 47 4.71 8.69 -4.07
N ILE A 48 3.54 8.06 -4.24
CA ILE A 48 2.66 7.73 -3.13
C ILE A 48 2.54 6.21 -2.99
N ILE A 49 2.61 5.71 -1.77
CA ILE A 49 2.47 4.29 -1.46
C ILE A 49 1.29 4.12 -0.51
N PHE A 50 0.22 3.50 -1.01
CA PHE A 50 -0.93 3.16 -0.21
C PHE A 50 -0.69 1.83 0.50
N CYS A 51 -0.79 1.86 1.82
CA CYS A 51 -0.58 0.73 2.71
C CYS A 51 -1.88 0.33 3.40
N TYR A 52 -2.02 -0.94 3.72
CA TYR A 52 -3.14 -1.47 4.49
C TYR A 52 -2.91 -1.33 5.99
N TYR A 53 -1.73 -1.72 6.43
CA TYR A 53 -1.39 -1.86 7.83
C TYR A 53 -0.37 -0.81 8.26
N ARG A 54 -0.53 -0.31 9.49
CA ARG A 54 0.44 0.63 10.10
C ARG A 54 1.85 0.06 10.16
N GLY A 55 1.98 -1.24 10.44
CA GLY A 55 3.29 -1.90 10.46
C GLY A 55 4.01 -1.85 9.11
N GLU A 56 3.29 -1.89 7.99
CA GLU A 56 3.88 -1.69 6.66
C GLU A 56 4.42 -0.27 6.51
N ILE A 57 3.63 0.74 6.95
CA ILE A 57 4.02 2.15 6.92
C ILE A 57 5.31 2.36 7.73
N ASP A 58 5.36 1.83 8.95
CA ASP A 58 6.50 2.01 9.87
C ASP A 58 7.78 1.39 9.26
N ILE A 59 7.71 0.18 8.71
CA ILE A 59 8.84 -0.50 8.05
C ILE A 59 9.27 0.21 6.77
N LEU A 60 8.31 0.61 5.91
CA LEU A 60 8.61 1.32 4.68
C LEU A 60 9.23 2.68 4.96
N LYS A 61 8.71 3.42 5.96
CA LYS A 61 9.29 4.70 6.39
C LYS A 61 10.74 4.54 6.79
N GLU A 62 11.05 3.59 7.68
CA GLU A 62 12.42 3.31 8.14
C GLU A 62 13.35 3.05 6.93
N ARG A 63 12.96 2.12 6.06
CA ARG A 63 13.81 1.71 4.92
C ARG A 63 14.02 2.79 3.88
N LEU A 64 12.96 3.52 3.54
CA LEU A 64 13.05 4.57 2.53
C LEU A 64 13.79 5.80 3.07
N THR A 65 13.65 6.12 4.35
CA THR A 65 14.45 7.16 5.01
C THR A 65 15.93 6.76 5.04
N ASN A 66 16.25 5.50 5.35
CA ASN A 66 17.64 4.98 5.29
C ASN A 66 18.23 4.99 3.86
N ALA A 67 17.35 4.97 2.85
CA ALA A 67 17.74 5.13 1.45
C ALA A 67 17.77 6.62 1.00
N ASN A 68 17.80 7.57 1.94
CA ASN A 68 17.88 9.01 1.74
C ASN A 68 16.66 9.62 1.01
N TYR A 69 15.45 9.06 1.17
CA TYR A 69 14.22 9.69 0.73
C TYR A 69 13.60 10.53 1.85
N LYS A 70 13.05 11.71 1.50
CA LYS A 70 12.22 12.52 2.41
C LYS A 70 10.80 11.95 2.39
N VAL A 71 10.41 11.30 3.49
CA VAL A 71 9.17 10.52 3.58
C VAL A 71 8.15 11.22 4.48
N ALA A 72 6.95 11.50 3.95
CA ALA A 72 5.78 11.89 4.72
C ALA A 72 4.89 10.68 5.03
N VAL A 73 4.06 10.79 6.08
CA VAL A 73 3.11 9.74 6.49
C VAL A 73 1.74 10.33 6.74
N ILE A 74 0.70 9.66 6.22
CA ILE A 74 -0.70 9.93 6.53
C ILE A 74 -1.37 8.62 6.96
N ASP A 75 -1.72 8.54 8.24
CA ASP A 75 -2.49 7.43 8.79
C ASP A 75 -3.49 7.92 9.86
N GLY A 76 -4.16 7.01 10.56
CA GLY A 76 -5.11 7.34 11.61
C GLY A 76 -4.51 8.08 12.83
N ARG A 77 -3.17 8.17 12.95
CA ARG A 77 -2.46 8.92 14.00
C ARG A 77 -2.19 10.37 13.58
N SER A 78 -2.24 10.66 12.26
CA SER A 78 -1.84 11.96 11.72
C SER A 78 -2.87 13.04 12.02
N LYS A 79 -2.40 14.18 12.53
CA LYS A 79 -3.22 15.37 12.75
C LYS A 79 -3.59 16.03 11.42
N LYS A 80 -4.63 16.85 11.42
CA LYS A 80 -5.08 17.57 10.21
C LYS A 80 -3.99 18.47 9.61
N SER A 81 -3.18 19.11 10.45
CA SER A 81 -2.03 19.94 10.03
C SER A 81 -0.95 19.10 9.34
N GLU A 82 -0.63 17.91 9.88
CA GLU A 82 0.36 16.98 9.31
C GLU A 82 -0.11 16.43 7.96
N LYS A 83 -1.40 16.10 7.84
CA LYS A 83 -2.00 15.67 6.57
C LYS A 83 -1.90 16.77 5.51
N LYS A 84 -2.15 18.02 5.89
CA LYS A 84 -2.03 19.17 5.00
C LYS A 84 -0.59 19.35 4.53
N ALA A 85 0.38 19.36 5.46
CA ALA A 85 1.80 19.48 5.15
C ALA A 85 2.29 18.33 4.25
N ALA A 86 1.87 17.09 4.52
CA ALA A 86 2.25 15.93 3.71
C ALA A 86 1.77 16.00 2.25
N CYS A 87 0.70 16.75 1.98
CA CYS A 87 0.14 16.99 0.65
C CYS A 87 0.59 18.32 0.03
N ASP A 88 1.41 19.10 0.71
CA ASP A 88 1.90 20.38 0.23
C ASP A 88 3.11 20.17 -0.71
N PRO A 89 3.04 20.63 -1.97
CA PRO A 89 4.18 20.53 -2.89
C PRO A 89 5.45 21.24 -2.39
N GLU A 90 5.30 22.33 -1.60
CA GLU A 90 6.41 23.13 -1.10
C GLU A 90 7.21 22.42 -0.01
N GLU A 91 6.60 21.52 0.73
CA GLU A 91 7.29 20.66 1.70
C GLU A 91 8.28 19.68 1.05
N ASN A 92 8.17 19.52 -0.25
CA ASN A 92 9.10 18.78 -1.09
C ASN A 92 9.42 17.35 -0.61
N TYR A 93 8.40 16.61 -0.17
CA TYR A 93 8.54 15.18 0.10
C TYR A 93 8.75 14.39 -1.18
N ASP A 94 9.66 13.39 -1.15
CA ASP A 94 9.91 12.46 -2.26
C ASP A 94 8.83 11.39 -2.31
N ILE A 95 8.41 10.92 -1.12
CA ILE A 95 7.47 9.80 -0.95
C ILE A 95 6.43 10.13 0.11
N LEU A 96 5.17 9.86 -0.21
CA LEU A 96 4.07 9.85 0.74
C LEU A 96 3.65 8.41 1.03
N LEU A 97 3.71 7.98 2.28
CA LEU A 97 3.11 6.74 2.76
C LEU A 97 1.73 7.08 3.32
N ALA A 98 0.68 6.47 2.78
CA ALA A 98 -0.69 6.75 3.20
C ALA A 98 -1.44 5.45 3.51
N GLN A 99 -2.19 5.43 4.60
CA GLN A 99 -3.13 4.34 4.84
C GLN A 99 -4.26 4.44 3.83
N ILE A 100 -4.61 3.33 3.15
CA ILE A 100 -5.55 3.33 2.01
C ILE A 100 -6.91 3.95 2.36
N GLN A 101 -7.38 3.82 3.61
CA GLN A 101 -8.62 4.41 4.10
C GLN A 101 -8.61 5.94 4.05
N THR A 102 -7.44 6.57 4.11
CA THR A 102 -7.31 8.03 4.04
C THR A 102 -7.52 8.58 2.63
N ALA A 103 -7.51 7.73 1.59
CA ALA A 103 -7.78 8.13 0.21
C ALA A 103 -9.17 8.78 0.04
N SER A 104 -10.15 8.43 0.90
CA SER A 104 -11.49 9.02 0.91
C SER A 104 -11.53 10.45 1.48
N GLU A 105 -10.49 10.90 2.21
CA GLU A 105 -10.48 12.19 2.93
C GLU A 105 -10.28 13.44 2.04
N GLY A 106 -10.34 13.32 0.74
CA GLY A 106 -10.26 14.46 -0.17
C GLY A 106 -8.87 15.07 -0.35
N LEU A 107 -7.82 14.31 -0.08
CA LEU A 107 -6.43 14.74 -0.23
C LEU A 107 -6.12 15.21 -1.66
N ASN A 108 -5.32 16.27 -1.80
CA ASN A 108 -4.81 16.72 -3.08
C ASN A 108 -3.44 16.10 -3.34
N LEU A 109 -3.38 15.13 -4.24
CA LEU A 109 -2.20 14.32 -4.52
C LEU A 109 -1.67 14.53 -5.95
N GLN A 110 -2.10 15.58 -6.65
CA GLN A 110 -1.80 15.82 -8.06
C GLN A 110 -0.31 16.00 -8.39
N HIS A 111 0.55 16.24 -7.40
CA HIS A 111 1.99 16.35 -7.61
C HIS A 111 2.73 15.01 -7.52
N PHE A 112 2.03 13.92 -7.11
CA PHE A 112 2.56 12.56 -7.16
C PHE A 112 2.14 11.92 -8.49
N SER A 113 3.12 11.41 -9.24
CA SER A 113 2.87 10.77 -10.55
C SER A 113 3.11 9.27 -10.55
N GLN A 114 3.57 8.70 -9.44
CA GLN A 114 3.64 7.25 -9.26
C GLN A 114 2.84 6.83 -8.02
N VAL A 115 1.91 5.90 -8.22
CA VAL A 115 1.01 5.36 -7.20
C VAL A 115 1.30 3.89 -7.00
N TYR A 116 1.59 3.48 -5.77
CA TYR A 116 1.91 2.11 -5.39
C TYR A 116 0.86 1.59 -4.42
N PHE A 117 0.41 0.36 -4.62
CA PHE A 117 -0.46 -0.35 -3.69
C PHE A 117 0.27 -1.55 -3.12
N THR A 118 0.43 -1.60 -1.79
CA THR A 118 1.13 -2.71 -1.12
C THR A 118 0.35 -4.01 -1.17
N SER A 119 -0.96 -3.94 -1.34
CA SER A 119 -1.88 -5.08 -1.50
C SER A 119 -3.14 -4.65 -2.23
N PRO A 120 -3.84 -5.54 -2.93
CA PRO A 120 -5.11 -5.24 -3.56
C PRO A 120 -6.21 -5.00 -2.52
N HIS A 121 -7.09 -4.03 -2.77
CA HIS A 121 -8.23 -3.73 -1.91
C HIS A 121 -9.47 -4.55 -2.33
N TRP A 122 -10.24 -5.05 -1.35
CA TRP A 122 -11.49 -5.81 -1.60
C TRP A 122 -12.54 -5.06 -2.41
N ASN A 123 -12.55 -3.72 -2.28
CA ASN A 123 -13.40 -2.85 -3.06
C ASN A 123 -12.56 -2.08 -4.09
N PRO A 124 -12.72 -2.37 -5.39
CA PRO A 124 -11.95 -1.69 -6.45
C PRO A 124 -12.20 -0.18 -6.49
N ALA A 125 -13.38 0.29 -6.10
CA ALA A 125 -13.68 1.72 -6.06
C ALA A 125 -12.78 2.52 -5.11
N VAL A 126 -12.23 1.90 -4.06
CA VAL A 126 -11.29 2.55 -3.14
C VAL A 126 -9.96 2.82 -3.83
N GLU A 127 -9.44 1.87 -4.61
CA GLU A 127 -8.23 2.07 -5.41
C GLU A 127 -8.46 3.11 -6.51
N ASP A 128 -9.61 3.03 -7.21
CA ASP A 128 -9.96 4.00 -8.24
C ASP A 128 -10.06 5.42 -7.68
N GLN A 129 -10.64 5.59 -6.48
CA GLN A 129 -10.65 6.87 -5.76
C GLN A 129 -9.25 7.35 -5.41
N ALA A 130 -8.39 6.46 -4.91
CA ALA A 130 -7.01 6.78 -4.58
C ALA A 130 -6.22 7.26 -5.81
N ILE A 131 -6.36 6.57 -6.95
CA ILE A 131 -5.76 6.96 -8.23
C ILE A 131 -6.30 8.32 -8.69
N ALA A 132 -7.61 8.54 -8.60
CA ALA A 132 -8.25 9.80 -8.99
C ALA A 132 -7.80 11.01 -8.16
N ARG A 133 -7.20 10.82 -6.97
CA ARG A 133 -6.57 11.90 -6.19
C ARG A 133 -5.24 12.36 -6.78
N ALA A 134 -4.51 11.47 -7.44
CA ALA A 134 -3.28 11.79 -8.17
C ALA A 134 -3.58 12.21 -9.62
N HIS A 135 -4.51 11.52 -10.28
CA HIS A 135 -4.96 11.81 -11.63
C HIS A 135 -6.08 12.85 -11.63
N ARG A 136 -5.73 14.10 -11.39
CA ARG A 136 -6.69 15.22 -11.26
C ARG A 136 -6.30 16.36 -12.20
N ILE A 137 -7.25 17.26 -12.47
CA ILE A 137 -6.99 18.52 -13.19
C ILE A 137 -5.81 19.26 -12.52
N GLY A 138 -4.78 19.57 -13.32
CA GLY A 138 -3.51 20.13 -12.86
C GLY A 138 -2.36 19.14 -12.80
N GLN A 139 -2.60 17.82 -12.96
CA GLN A 139 -1.55 16.84 -13.17
C GLN A 139 -1.01 16.94 -14.60
N SER A 140 0.26 17.30 -14.74
CA SER A 140 0.93 17.46 -16.05
C SER A 140 1.70 16.21 -16.50
N LYS A 141 1.85 15.22 -15.60
CA LYS A 141 2.60 13.98 -15.87
C LYS A 141 1.65 12.79 -15.97
N GLU A 142 2.04 11.80 -16.75
CA GLU A 142 1.36 10.51 -16.75
C GLU A 142 1.42 9.87 -15.36
N VAL A 143 0.26 9.44 -14.83
CA VAL A 143 0.18 8.75 -13.55
C VAL A 143 0.38 7.26 -13.78
N GLN A 144 1.46 6.72 -13.24
CA GLN A 144 1.79 5.29 -13.29
C GLN A 144 1.33 4.61 -12.02
N THR A 145 0.66 3.45 -12.13
CA THR A 145 0.21 2.66 -11.00
C THR A 145 0.95 1.33 -10.92
N PHE A 146 1.32 0.94 -9.71
CA PHE A 146 2.03 -0.31 -9.41
C PHE A 146 1.29 -1.09 -8.33
N HIS A 147 0.92 -2.33 -8.63
CA HIS A 147 0.28 -3.24 -7.69
C HIS A 147 1.26 -4.34 -7.30
N PHE A 148 1.37 -4.63 -6.01
CA PHE A 148 2.20 -5.69 -5.49
C PHE A 148 1.33 -6.83 -4.97
N GLU A 149 1.59 -8.01 -5.46
CA GLU A 149 0.85 -9.22 -5.15
C GLU A 149 1.80 -10.28 -4.56
N MET A 150 1.27 -11.06 -3.62
CA MET A 150 1.95 -12.26 -3.15
C MET A 150 1.62 -13.43 -4.06
N GLU A 151 2.65 -14.10 -4.55
CA GLU A 151 2.46 -15.39 -5.23
C GLU A 151 1.99 -16.45 -4.23
N PRO A 152 1.21 -17.44 -4.68
CA PRO A 152 0.83 -18.58 -3.86
C PRO A 152 2.07 -19.36 -3.40
N PHE A 153 2.04 -19.88 -2.17
CA PHE A 153 3.12 -20.72 -1.63
C PHE A 153 3.23 -22.09 -2.32
N SER A 154 2.16 -22.56 -2.98
CA SER A 154 2.14 -23.80 -3.74
C SER A 154 1.49 -23.58 -5.11
N LYS A 155 1.81 -24.45 -6.06
CA LYS A 155 1.24 -24.39 -7.43
C LYS A 155 -0.29 -24.55 -7.45
N GLU A 156 -0.86 -25.22 -6.46
CA GLU A 156 -2.31 -25.47 -6.33
C GLU A 156 -2.96 -24.47 -5.36
N GLY A 157 -2.17 -23.65 -4.68
CA GLY A 157 -2.64 -22.67 -3.70
C GLY A 157 -3.06 -21.37 -4.35
N GLN A 158 -3.94 -20.63 -3.67
CA GLN A 158 -4.31 -19.27 -4.02
C GLN A 158 -3.83 -18.33 -2.91
N SER A 159 -3.11 -17.26 -3.27
CA SER A 159 -2.79 -16.22 -2.31
C SER A 159 -4.03 -15.39 -1.97
N ILE A 160 -4.03 -14.74 -0.81
CA ILE A 160 -5.11 -13.83 -0.44
C ILE A 160 -5.21 -12.65 -1.43
N ASP A 161 -4.08 -12.20 -1.96
CA ASP A 161 -4.04 -11.13 -2.95
C ASP A 161 -4.71 -11.56 -4.27
N ASN A 162 -4.39 -12.77 -4.77
CA ASN A 162 -5.03 -13.34 -5.96
C ASN A 162 -6.55 -13.51 -5.77
N TYR A 163 -6.97 -13.98 -4.58
CA TYR A 163 -8.39 -14.08 -4.26
C TYR A 163 -9.06 -12.69 -4.26
N CYS A 164 -8.44 -11.71 -3.63
CA CYS A 164 -8.92 -10.32 -3.60
C CYS A 164 -9.08 -9.75 -5.01
N MET A 165 -8.10 -9.95 -5.90
CA MET A 165 -8.17 -9.52 -7.30
C MET A 165 -9.29 -10.21 -8.09
N SER A 166 -9.51 -11.51 -7.84
CA SER A 166 -10.62 -12.23 -8.45
C SER A 166 -11.99 -11.65 -8.05
N VAL A 167 -12.12 -11.24 -6.78
CA VAL A 167 -13.32 -10.54 -6.28
C VAL A 167 -13.46 -9.15 -6.89
N GLN A 168 -12.37 -8.39 -7.00
CA GLN A 168 -12.38 -7.09 -7.68
C GLN A 168 -12.85 -7.22 -9.14
N LYS A 169 -12.31 -8.20 -9.87
CA LYS A 169 -12.68 -8.45 -11.28
C LYS A 169 -14.19 -8.70 -11.40
N ARG A 170 -14.75 -9.60 -10.58
CA ARG A 170 -16.20 -9.87 -10.57
C ARG A 170 -17.02 -8.61 -10.29
N LYS A 171 -16.60 -7.78 -9.32
CA LYS A 171 -17.29 -6.53 -9.01
C LYS A 171 -17.25 -5.55 -10.18
N ARG A 172 -16.09 -5.39 -10.85
CA ARG A 172 -15.97 -4.53 -12.05
C ARG A 172 -16.84 -5.03 -13.20
N ASP A 173 -16.91 -6.34 -13.41
CA ASP A 173 -17.74 -6.93 -14.47
C ASP A 173 -19.24 -6.72 -14.18
N LEU A 174 -19.70 -6.89 -12.92
CA LEU A 174 -21.07 -6.56 -12.53
C LEU A 174 -21.40 -5.08 -12.72
N MET A 175 -20.49 -4.17 -12.35
CA MET A 175 -20.70 -2.73 -12.56
C MET A 175 -20.83 -2.35 -14.05
N LYS A 176 -20.10 -3.01 -14.94
CA LYS A 176 -20.22 -2.80 -16.40
C LYS A 176 -21.60 -3.19 -16.92
N ILE A 177 -22.17 -4.29 -16.40
CA ILE A 177 -23.50 -4.77 -16.79
C ILE A 177 -24.59 -3.80 -16.30
N LEU A 178 -24.45 -3.25 -15.09
CA LEU A 178 -25.44 -2.34 -14.50
C LEU A 178 -25.43 -0.94 -15.11
N ASN A 179 -24.35 -0.54 -15.80
CA ASN A 179 -24.18 0.77 -16.44
C ASN A 179 -24.48 0.74 -17.94
N GLN A 180 -24.97 -0.37 -18.47
CA GLN A 180 -25.52 -0.50 -19.84
C GLN A 180 -27.03 -0.30 -19.83
#